data_64f87707016a6b04ff767cd11df13f4b
#
_entry.id   64f87707016a6b04ff767cd11df13f4b
#
_cell.length_a   1.000
_cell.length_b   1.000
_cell.length_c   1.000
_cell.angle_alpha   90.00
_cell.angle_beta   90.00
_cell.angle_gamma   90.00
#
_symmetry.space_group_name_H-M   'P 1'
#
loop_
_entity.id
_entity.type
_entity.pdbx_description
1 polymer ?
#
loop_
_entity_poly.entity_id
_entity_poly.type
_entity_poly.pdbx_seq_one_letter_code
_entity_poly.pdbx_strand_id
1 'polypeptide(L)'
;VTARFDYSKLDLPNHPVRLRLNSSAVNATNNADGSVSVAYVNQGKAYRVNGKHCIMACYNGLIPHLCPDMPENQKEGLSYGVKTPLLATMVLISNRHAFNRAGVEVFHCPTSPYKLVSSAPPVTIGDYRPDDDPDSPMLIYMLTSPTDKNNGNQSGRDLYRQARHKLYTTTFADYERDIREQLTGMFGIFGFDADRDIEAITINRWSHGYAYDYME
;
A
#
# COMPACT_ATOMS: atom_id res chain seq x y z
N VAL A 1 20.82 4.34 -2.03
CA VAL A 1 19.58 4.11 -1.27
C VAL A 1 19.86 3.89 0.21
N THR A 2 21.07 3.47 0.57
CA THR A 2 21.49 3.26 1.97
C THR A 2 21.93 4.56 2.68
N ALA A 3 22.00 5.70 1.98
CA ALA A 3 22.33 6.98 2.58
C ALA A 3 21.23 7.42 3.57
N ARG A 4 21.65 7.93 4.72
CA ARG A 4 20.74 8.56 5.67
C ARG A 4 20.25 9.89 5.12
N PHE A 5 18.94 10.06 5.02
CA PHE A 5 18.34 11.34 4.62
C PHE A 5 18.32 12.31 5.79
N ASP A 6 18.75 13.53 5.54
CA ASP A 6 18.61 14.64 6.48
C ASP A 6 17.28 15.35 6.23
N TYR A 7 16.24 14.89 6.90
CA TYR A 7 14.89 15.43 6.77
C TYR A 7 14.78 16.90 7.21
N SER A 8 15.72 17.44 7.98
CA SER A 8 15.71 18.83 8.41
C SER A 8 15.91 19.80 7.24
N LYS A 9 16.48 19.33 6.13
CA LYS A 9 16.74 20.12 4.92
C LYS A 9 15.55 20.22 3.96
N LEU A 10 14.47 19.48 4.20
CA LEU A 10 13.34 19.43 3.26
C LEU A 10 12.50 20.72 3.24
N ASP A 11 12.42 21.46 4.34
CA ASP A 11 11.58 22.67 4.47
C ASP A 11 12.37 23.90 4.94
N LEU A 12 13.54 24.15 4.37
CA LEU A 12 14.32 25.35 4.69
C LEU A 12 13.73 26.60 3.99
N PRO A 13 13.63 27.75 4.71
CA PRO A 13 13.00 28.96 4.18
C PRO A 13 13.64 29.51 2.91
N ASN A 14 14.95 29.31 2.73
CA ASN A 14 15.73 29.80 1.60
C ASN A 14 15.77 28.83 0.41
N HIS A 15 15.11 27.67 0.49
CA HIS A 15 15.06 26.72 -0.63
C HIS A 15 13.91 27.09 -1.59
N PRO A 16 14.16 27.07 -2.90
CA PRO A 16 13.14 27.35 -3.92
C PRO A 16 12.07 26.26 -3.99
N VAL A 17 12.41 25.02 -3.58
CA VAL A 17 11.49 23.87 -3.48
C VAL A 17 11.50 23.38 -2.05
N ARG A 18 10.32 23.22 -1.47
CA ARG A 18 10.15 22.85 -0.06
C ARG A 18 9.16 21.70 0.07
N LEU A 19 9.48 20.73 0.94
CA LEU A 19 8.63 19.60 1.27
C LEU A 19 8.34 19.61 2.77
N ARG A 20 7.08 19.85 3.14
CA ARG A 20 6.63 19.85 4.54
C ARG A 20 6.07 18.49 4.92
N LEU A 21 6.79 17.78 5.76
CA LEU A 21 6.33 16.54 6.35
C LEU A 21 5.36 16.82 7.51
N ASN A 22 4.58 15.81 7.89
CA ASN A 22 3.61 15.87 8.98
C ASN A 22 2.62 17.04 8.85
N SER A 23 2.30 17.42 7.62
CA SER A 23 1.43 18.53 7.26
C SER A 23 0.21 18.00 6.50
N SER A 24 -0.95 18.00 7.15
CA SER A 24 -2.19 17.51 6.56
C SER A 24 -2.98 18.69 5.97
N ALA A 25 -3.11 18.73 4.64
CA ALA A 25 -4.00 19.69 3.99
C ALA A 25 -5.45 19.39 4.38
N VAL A 26 -6.20 20.43 4.74
CA VAL A 26 -7.60 20.32 5.20
C VAL A 26 -8.56 21.14 4.36
N ASN A 27 -8.07 22.10 3.58
CA ASN A 27 -8.89 22.94 2.71
C ASN A 27 -8.03 23.54 1.58
N ALA A 28 -8.61 23.65 0.39
CA ALA A 28 -8.04 24.37 -0.75
C ALA A 28 -9.14 25.19 -1.43
N THR A 29 -8.95 26.51 -1.55
CA THR A 29 -9.93 27.44 -2.12
C THR A 29 -9.30 28.38 -3.11
N ASN A 30 -10.03 28.75 -4.14
CA ASN A 30 -9.63 29.80 -5.07
C ASN A 30 -9.93 31.18 -4.48
N ASN A 31 -8.98 32.09 -4.57
CA ASN A 31 -9.15 33.48 -4.16
C ASN A 31 -9.67 34.35 -5.35
N ALA A 32 -10.27 35.48 -5.04
CA ALA A 32 -10.80 36.40 -6.03
C ALA A 32 -9.73 36.97 -7.01
N ASP A 33 -8.47 37.00 -6.59
CA ASP A 33 -7.32 37.43 -7.39
C ASP A 33 -6.74 36.32 -8.30
N GLY A 34 -7.36 35.16 -8.32
CA GLY A 34 -6.92 33.98 -9.09
C GLY A 34 -5.83 33.15 -8.43
N SER A 35 -5.37 33.52 -7.25
CA SER A 35 -4.48 32.70 -6.44
C SER A 35 -5.25 31.59 -5.71
N VAL A 36 -4.54 30.64 -5.11
CA VAL A 36 -5.11 29.54 -4.32
C VAL A 36 -4.58 29.60 -2.89
N SER A 37 -5.50 29.49 -1.92
CA SER A 37 -5.18 29.32 -0.50
C SER A 37 -5.31 27.87 -0.11
N VAL A 38 -4.26 27.31 0.52
CA VAL A 38 -4.29 25.96 1.09
C VAL A 38 -4.11 26.06 2.61
N ALA A 39 -5.11 25.60 3.35
CA ALA A 39 -5.02 25.43 4.80
C ALA A 39 -4.53 24.03 5.13
N TYR A 40 -3.62 23.94 6.10
CA TYR A 40 -3.07 22.67 6.55
C TYR A 40 -2.81 22.69 8.06
N VAL A 41 -2.78 21.51 8.67
CA VAL A 41 -2.46 21.32 10.09
C VAL A 41 -1.08 20.65 10.19
N ASN A 42 -0.23 21.22 11.03
CA ASN A 42 1.06 20.66 11.40
C ASN A 42 1.22 20.76 12.93
N GLN A 43 1.53 19.63 13.59
CA GLN A 43 1.69 19.56 15.05
C GLN A 43 0.52 20.19 15.82
N GLY A 44 -0.72 19.96 15.37
CA GLY A 44 -1.93 20.47 16.02
C GLY A 44 -2.22 21.95 15.78
N LYS A 45 -1.39 22.67 15.01
CA LYS A 45 -1.58 24.09 14.65
C LYS A 45 -2.03 24.22 13.21
N ALA A 46 -2.97 25.14 12.97
CA ALA A 46 -3.44 25.46 11.61
C ALA A 46 -2.55 26.54 10.99
N TYR A 47 -2.26 26.32 9.72
CA TYR A 47 -1.46 27.22 8.88
C TYR A 47 -2.16 27.46 7.54
N ARG A 48 -1.78 28.51 6.83
CA ARG A 48 -2.21 28.80 5.47
C ARG A 48 -1.02 29.12 4.61
N VAL A 49 -1.03 28.64 3.38
CA VAL A 49 -0.10 29.02 2.33
C VAL A 49 -0.88 29.44 1.10
N ASN A 50 -0.41 30.49 0.44
CA ASN A 50 -0.97 30.97 -0.82
C ASN A 50 -0.03 30.62 -1.97
N GLY A 51 -0.58 30.18 -3.08
CA GLY A 51 0.16 29.86 -4.30
C GLY A 51 -0.58 30.35 -5.54
N LYS A 52 0.12 30.45 -6.65
CA LYS A 52 -0.49 30.77 -7.94
C LYS A 52 -1.38 29.62 -8.43
N HIS A 53 -0.97 28.39 -8.17
CA HIS A 53 -1.64 27.15 -8.56
C HIS A 53 -1.51 26.13 -7.46
N CYS A 54 -2.47 25.18 -7.40
CA CYS A 54 -2.43 24.01 -6.55
C CYS A 54 -2.67 22.76 -7.38
N ILE A 55 -1.83 21.75 -7.21
CA ILE A 55 -2.00 20.41 -7.82
C ILE A 55 -2.41 19.44 -6.72
N MET A 56 -3.61 18.88 -6.86
CA MET A 56 -4.15 17.89 -5.93
C MET A 56 -3.60 16.50 -6.27
N ALA A 57 -2.40 16.18 -5.74
CA ALA A 57 -1.74 14.89 -5.94
C ALA A 57 -2.11 13.87 -4.84
N CYS A 58 -3.38 13.85 -4.42
CA CYS A 58 -3.90 12.94 -3.41
C CYS A 58 -4.94 11.99 -4.00
N TYR A 59 -5.47 11.09 -3.18
CA TYR A 59 -6.57 10.22 -3.60
C TYR A 59 -7.79 11.05 -4.01
N ASN A 60 -8.32 10.77 -5.22
CA ASN A 60 -9.40 11.56 -5.82
C ASN A 60 -10.64 11.70 -4.92
N GLY A 61 -11.00 10.66 -4.18
CA GLY A 61 -12.12 10.67 -3.24
C GLY A 61 -11.96 11.64 -2.06
N LEU A 62 -10.75 12.17 -1.80
CA LEU A 62 -10.52 13.19 -0.78
C LEU A 62 -10.74 14.62 -1.31
N ILE A 63 -10.58 14.84 -2.62
CA ILE A 63 -10.61 16.16 -3.22
C ILE A 63 -11.95 16.89 -2.96
N PRO A 64 -13.14 16.25 -3.08
CA PRO A 64 -14.41 16.90 -2.77
C PRO A 64 -14.50 17.48 -1.35
N HIS A 65 -13.81 16.85 -0.41
CA HIS A 65 -13.77 17.31 0.99
C HIS A 65 -12.78 18.46 1.22
N LEU A 66 -11.77 18.57 0.37
CA LEU A 66 -10.73 19.61 0.44
C LEU A 66 -11.10 20.87 -0.35
N CYS A 67 -11.90 20.73 -1.41
CA CYS A 67 -12.25 21.80 -2.34
C CYS A 67 -13.75 22.09 -2.29
N PRO A 68 -14.25 22.89 -1.31
CA PRO A 68 -15.68 23.13 -1.11
C PRO A 68 -16.34 23.83 -2.31
N ASP A 69 -15.58 24.67 -3.03
CA ASP A 69 -16.09 25.48 -4.15
C ASP A 69 -16.19 24.69 -5.48
N MET A 70 -15.85 23.40 -5.47
CA MET A 70 -15.92 22.54 -6.65
C MET A 70 -17.37 22.31 -7.06
N PRO A 71 -17.71 22.32 -8.38
CA PRO A 71 -19.03 21.96 -8.88
C PRO A 71 -19.49 20.57 -8.42
N GLU A 72 -20.78 20.41 -8.11
CA GLU A 72 -21.30 19.18 -7.51
C GLU A 72 -21.13 17.95 -8.42
N ASN A 73 -21.40 18.10 -9.73
CA ASN A 73 -21.18 17.03 -10.70
C ASN A 73 -19.72 16.54 -10.74
N GLN A 74 -18.75 17.42 -10.48
CA GLN A 74 -17.34 17.06 -10.42
C GLN A 74 -17.01 16.33 -9.10
N LYS A 75 -17.62 16.75 -7.98
CA LYS A 75 -17.51 16.04 -6.69
C LYS A 75 -18.06 14.63 -6.78
N GLU A 76 -19.23 14.46 -7.41
CA GLU A 76 -19.84 13.16 -7.66
C GLU A 76 -18.91 12.26 -8.48
N GLY A 77 -18.36 12.77 -9.59
CA GLY A 77 -17.43 12.05 -10.44
C GLY A 77 -16.16 11.60 -9.70
N LEU A 78 -15.59 12.48 -8.87
CA LEU A 78 -14.39 12.13 -8.05
C LEU A 78 -14.71 11.11 -6.94
N SER A 79 -15.92 11.11 -6.42
CA SER A 79 -16.38 10.18 -5.39
C SER A 79 -16.79 8.81 -5.92
N TYR A 80 -16.99 8.71 -7.25
CA TYR A 80 -17.43 7.48 -7.90
C TYR A 80 -16.40 6.36 -7.80
N GLY A 81 -15.12 6.66 -7.97
CA GLY A 81 -14.03 5.68 -8.04
C GLY A 81 -13.61 5.11 -6.68
N VAL A 82 -14.12 3.95 -6.31
CA VAL A 82 -13.71 3.22 -5.10
C VAL A 82 -12.53 2.32 -5.43
N LYS A 83 -11.34 2.61 -4.90
CA LYS A 83 -10.13 1.83 -5.13
C LYS A 83 -10.16 0.48 -4.44
N THR A 84 -9.55 -0.51 -5.08
CA THR A 84 -9.35 -1.86 -4.52
C THR A 84 -8.38 -1.78 -3.34
N PRO A 85 -8.74 -2.34 -2.17
CA PRO A 85 -7.78 -2.50 -1.07
C PRO A 85 -6.77 -3.60 -1.42
N LEU A 86 -5.53 -3.41 -0.97
CA LEU A 86 -4.46 -4.39 -1.13
C LEU A 86 -3.84 -4.75 0.20
N LEU A 87 -3.49 -6.00 0.34
CA LEU A 87 -2.68 -6.54 1.41
C LEU A 87 -1.36 -7.00 0.79
N ALA A 88 -0.28 -6.28 1.08
CA ALA A 88 1.06 -6.59 0.63
C ALA A 88 1.91 -7.02 1.82
N THR A 89 2.34 -8.26 1.82
CA THR A 89 3.04 -8.91 2.92
C THR A 89 4.44 -9.31 2.48
N MET A 90 5.41 -9.07 3.35
CA MET A 90 6.76 -9.61 3.22
C MET A 90 7.00 -10.59 4.35
N VAL A 91 7.49 -11.77 4.01
CA VAL A 91 7.89 -12.82 4.95
C VAL A 91 9.38 -13.07 4.78
N LEU A 92 10.14 -12.83 5.83
CA LEU A 92 11.55 -13.19 5.88
C LEU A 92 11.67 -14.65 6.32
N ILE A 93 12.31 -15.47 5.50
CA ILE A 93 12.63 -16.87 5.84
C ILE A 93 14.12 -17.08 5.94
N SER A 94 14.54 -18.01 6.80
CA SER A 94 15.95 -18.25 7.17
C SER A 94 16.83 -18.80 6.05
N ASN A 95 16.24 -19.44 5.04
CA ASN A 95 16.96 -20.06 3.93
C ASN A 95 16.08 -20.21 2.69
N ARG A 96 16.67 -20.55 1.55
CA ARG A 96 16.02 -20.68 0.24
C ARG A 96 15.70 -22.12 -0.18
N HIS A 97 16.05 -23.10 0.64
CA HIS A 97 16.02 -24.52 0.22
C HIS A 97 14.69 -24.99 -0.34
N ALA A 98 13.57 -24.65 0.33
CA ALA A 98 12.24 -25.08 -0.11
C ALA A 98 11.85 -24.45 -1.45
N PHE A 99 12.12 -23.17 -1.65
CA PHE A 99 11.88 -22.47 -2.92
C PHE A 99 12.74 -23.03 -4.05
N ASN A 100 14.03 -23.25 -3.79
CA ASN A 100 14.94 -23.83 -4.78
C ASN A 100 14.48 -25.23 -5.20
N ARG A 101 14.01 -26.06 -4.25
CA ARG A 101 13.46 -27.40 -4.56
C ARG A 101 12.14 -27.34 -5.30
N ALA A 102 11.31 -26.32 -5.06
CA ALA A 102 10.08 -26.12 -5.81
C ALA A 102 10.34 -25.72 -7.28
N GLY A 103 11.47 -25.08 -7.55
CA GLY A 103 11.90 -24.72 -8.92
C GLY A 103 11.02 -23.67 -9.59
N VAL A 104 10.20 -22.95 -8.82
CA VAL A 104 9.27 -21.90 -9.29
C VAL A 104 9.39 -20.70 -8.36
N GLU A 105 9.47 -19.51 -8.95
CA GLU A 105 9.62 -18.27 -8.19
C GLU A 105 8.32 -17.50 -8.00
N VAL A 106 7.31 -17.74 -8.83
CA VAL A 106 6.03 -17.03 -8.80
C VAL A 106 4.88 -18.03 -8.84
N PHE A 107 4.01 -17.94 -7.86
CA PHE A 107 2.85 -18.81 -7.69
C PHE A 107 1.57 -17.99 -7.73
N HIS A 108 0.63 -18.39 -8.57
CA HIS A 108 -0.73 -17.88 -8.56
C HIS A 108 -1.65 -18.86 -7.84
N CYS A 109 -2.25 -18.43 -6.72
CA CYS A 109 -3.01 -19.27 -5.77
C CYS A 109 -4.46 -18.79 -5.66
N PRO A 110 -5.33 -18.97 -6.66
CA PRO A 110 -6.65 -18.32 -6.74
C PRO A 110 -7.61 -18.71 -5.60
N THR A 111 -7.40 -19.87 -4.98
CA THR A 111 -8.26 -20.38 -3.89
C THR A 111 -7.70 -20.13 -2.49
N SER A 112 -6.46 -19.69 -2.38
CA SER A 112 -5.77 -19.43 -1.11
C SER A 112 -6.04 -18.02 -0.58
N PRO A 113 -5.76 -17.70 0.68
CA PRO A 113 -5.85 -16.35 1.23
C PRO A 113 -5.05 -15.32 0.43
N TYR A 114 -3.78 -15.61 0.16
CA TYR A 114 -2.93 -14.79 -0.72
C TYR A 114 -2.93 -15.35 -2.14
N LYS A 115 -3.29 -14.49 -3.11
CA LYS A 115 -3.46 -14.88 -4.51
C LYS A 115 -2.16 -14.96 -5.30
N LEU A 116 -1.18 -14.18 -4.88
CA LEU A 116 0.17 -14.18 -5.44
C LEU A 116 1.17 -14.45 -4.32
N VAL A 117 2.07 -15.39 -4.56
CA VAL A 117 3.24 -15.67 -3.70
C VAL A 117 4.46 -15.73 -4.61
N SER A 118 5.50 -14.98 -4.29
CA SER A 118 6.72 -14.98 -5.08
C SER A 118 7.96 -14.75 -4.22
N SER A 119 9.14 -15.12 -4.75
CA SER A 119 10.38 -14.53 -4.26
C SER A 119 10.31 -13.01 -4.43
N ALA A 120 10.84 -12.23 -3.48
CA ALA A 120 10.98 -10.80 -3.68
C ALA A 120 11.97 -10.56 -4.83
N PRO A 121 11.67 -9.61 -5.74
CA PRO A 121 12.57 -9.33 -6.86
C PRO A 121 13.97 -8.96 -6.37
N PRO A 122 15.03 -9.51 -6.95
CA PRO A 122 16.40 -9.16 -6.61
C PRO A 122 16.64 -7.69 -6.96
N VAL A 123 17.10 -6.91 -6.00
CA VAL A 123 17.37 -5.48 -6.17
C VAL A 123 18.84 -5.22 -5.87
N THR A 124 19.56 -4.66 -6.86
CA THR A 124 20.92 -4.18 -6.69
C THR A 124 20.93 -2.65 -6.56
N ILE A 125 21.24 -2.13 -5.37
CA ILE A 125 21.18 -0.69 -5.11
C ILE A 125 22.39 -0.27 -4.25
N GLY A 126 23.22 0.61 -4.77
CA GLY A 126 24.45 1.02 -4.10
C GLY A 126 25.37 -0.19 -3.91
N ASP A 127 25.75 -0.45 -2.68
CA ASP A 127 26.60 -1.61 -2.31
C ASP A 127 25.80 -2.88 -1.97
N TYR A 128 24.47 -2.80 -1.93
CA TYR A 128 23.61 -3.93 -1.70
C TYR A 128 23.58 -4.84 -2.93
N ARG A 129 23.83 -6.13 -2.71
CA ARG A 129 23.69 -7.19 -3.72
C ARG A 129 22.83 -8.29 -3.14
N PRO A 130 21.89 -8.84 -3.93
CA PRO A 130 21.18 -10.06 -3.50
C PRO A 130 22.18 -11.20 -3.39
N ASP A 131 21.97 -12.04 -2.42
CA ASP A 131 22.73 -13.26 -2.21
C ASP A 131 21.93 -14.45 -2.76
N ASP A 132 22.58 -15.32 -3.54
CA ASP A 132 21.97 -16.51 -4.14
C ASP A 132 22.35 -17.81 -3.38
N ASP A 133 23.08 -17.69 -2.27
CA ASP A 133 23.41 -18.84 -1.42
C ASP A 133 22.11 -19.47 -0.86
N PRO A 134 21.91 -20.80 -1.04
CA PRO A 134 20.74 -21.49 -0.51
C PRO A 134 20.54 -21.38 1.00
N ASP A 135 21.62 -21.18 1.76
CA ASP A 135 21.61 -21.03 3.21
C ASP A 135 21.35 -19.58 3.65
N SER A 136 21.33 -18.63 2.72
CA SER A 136 21.03 -17.23 3.01
C SER A 136 19.54 -16.97 3.15
N PRO A 137 19.15 -16.05 4.06
CA PRO A 137 17.77 -15.62 4.18
C PRO A 137 17.21 -15.04 2.88
N MET A 138 15.90 -15.21 2.67
CA MET A 138 15.21 -14.58 1.54
C MET A 138 13.89 -13.95 1.98
N LEU A 139 13.43 -13.00 1.16
CA LEU A 139 12.11 -12.40 1.31
C LEU A 139 11.13 -13.06 0.35
N ILE A 140 9.99 -13.47 0.89
CA ILE A 140 8.82 -13.87 0.12
C ILE A 140 7.86 -12.69 0.08
N TYR A 141 7.38 -12.33 -1.10
CA TYR A 141 6.32 -11.37 -1.33
C TYR A 141 4.99 -12.09 -1.51
N MET A 142 3.99 -11.70 -0.74
CA MET A 142 2.63 -12.24 -0.81
C MET A 142 1.64 -11.09 -1.02
N LEU A 143 0.79 -11.21 -2.02
CA LEU A 143 -0.17 -10.17 -2.39
C LEU A 143 -1.58 -10.73 -2.48
N THR A 144 -2.54 -9.97 -1.97
CA THR A 144 -3.97 -10.24 -2.16
C THR A 144 -4.79 -8.96 -2.05
N SER A 145 -5.99 -8.97 -2.66
CA SER A 145 -7.08 -8.10 -2.29
C SER A 145 -8.07 -8.92 -1.44
N PRO A 146 -8.47 -8.47 -0.25
CA PRO A 146 -9.34 -9.25 0.64
C PRO A 146 -10.82 -9.20 0.21
N THR A 147 -11.08 -9.19 -1.09
CA THR A 147 -12.42 -9.23 -1.70
C THR A 147 -13.00 -10.64 -1.58
N ASP A 148 -14.24 -10.73 -1.17
CA ASP A 148 -14.99 -11.97 -1.23
C ASP A 148 -15.52 -12.24 -2.65
N LYS A 149 -15.95 -13.47 -2.91
CA LYS A 149 -16.54 -13.83 -4.20
C LYS A 149 -17.81 -13.04 -4.43
N ASN A 150 -17.94 -12.42 -5.60
CA ASN A 150 -19.17 -11.76 -6.01
C ASN A 150 -20.24 -12.83 -6.33
N ASN A 151 -21.32 -12.84 -5.57
CA ASN A 151 -22.47 -13.71 -5.80
C ASN A 151 -23.47 -13.10 -6.80
N GLY A 152 -23.08 -12.06 -7.54
CA GLY A 152 -23.93 -11.37 -8.53
C GLY A 152 -24.90 -10.36 -7.94
N ASN A 153 -24.92 -10.17 -6.62
CA ASN A 153 -25.89 -9.29 -5.94
C ASN A 153 -25.30 -7.94 -5.50
N GLN A 154 -24.03 -7.68 -5.78
CA GLN A 154 -23.32 -6.49 -5.30
C GLN A 154 -22.54 -5.82 -6.42
N SER A 155 -22.50 -4.49 -6.38
CA SER A 155 -21.62 -3.72 -7.28
C SER A 155 -20.15 -3.93 -6.92
N GLY A 156 -19.24 -3.76 -7.89
CA GLY A 156 -17.79 -3.82 -7.63
C GLY A 156 -17.36 -2.82 -6.55
N ARG A 157 -17.99 -1.64 -6.51
CA ARG A 157 -17.76 -0.61 -5.48
C ARG A 157 -18.10 -1.09 -4.08
N ASP A 158 -19.21 -1.80 -3.91
CA ASP A 158 -19.62 -2.31 -2.60
C ASP A 158 -18.73 -3.44 -2.13
N LEU A 159 -18.30 -4.32 -3.04
CA LEU A 159 -17.29 -5.34 -2.76
C LEU A 159 -15.97 -4.71 -2.26
N TYR A 160 -15.49 -3.63 -2.89
CA TYR A 160 -14.27 -2.95 -2.45
C TYR A 160 -14.43 -2.24 -1.11
N ARG A 161 -15.62 -1.68 -0.81
CA ARG A 161 -15.92 -1.10 0.51
C ARG A 161 -15.93 -2.17 1.60
N GLN A 162 -16.54 -3.32 1.33
CA GLN A 162 -16.54 -4.46 2.26
C GLN A 162 -15.14 -5.02 2.46
N ALA A 163 -14.38 -5.20 1.39
CA ALA A 163 -12.99 -5.63 1.45
C ALA A 163 -12.11 -4.67 2.27
N ARG A 164 -12.36 -3.37 2.19
CA ARG A 164 -11.70 -2.37 3.03
C ARG A 164 -12.06 -2.54 4.51
N HIS A 165 -13.32 -2.77 4.82
CA HIS A 165 -13.74 -3.06 6.19
C HIS A 165 -13.03 -4.31 6.72
N LYS A 166 -13.03 -5.40 5.96
CA LYS A 166 -12.34 -6.66 6.29
C LYS A 166 -10.84 -6.42 6.52
N LEU A 167 -10.19 -5.62 5.65
CA LEU A 167 -8.78 -5.26 5.78
C LEU A 167 -8.45 -4.63 7.14
N TYR A 168 -9.35 -3.80 7.68
CA TYR A 168 -9.14 -3.12 8.95
C TYR A 168 -9.54 -3.94 10.17
N THR A 169 -10.52 -4.84 10.03
CA THR A 169 -11.05 -5.63 11.15
C THR A 169 -10.30 -6.94 11.37
N THR A 170 -9.58 -7.44 10.35
CA THR A 170 -8.74 -8.64 10.49
C THR A 170 -7.49 -8.30 11.30
N THR A 171 -7.21 -9.11 12.33
CA THR A 171 -6.06 -8.90 13.23
C THR A 171 -4.75 -9.34 12.58
N PHE A 172 -3.62 -8.89 13.13
CA PHE A 172 -2.30 -9.38 12.69
C PHE A 172 -2.17 -10.88 12.91
N ALA A 173 -2.65 -11.39 14.04
CA ALA A 173 -2.61 -12.82 14.36
C ALA A 173 -3.40 -13.67 13.35
N ASP A 174 -4.55 -13.18 12.83
CA ASP A 174 -5.29 -13.89 11.80
C ASP A 174 -4.52 -13.94 10.48
N TYR A 175 -3.92 -12.82 10.07
CA TYR A 175 -3.07 -12.80 8.88
C TYR A 175 -1.83 -13.68 9.02
N GLU A 176 -1.18 -13.66 10.19
CA GLU A 176 -0.02 -14.50 10.45
C GLU A 176 -0.38 -15.98 10.35
N ARG A 177 -1.50 -16.41 10.93
CA ARG A 177 -2.00 -17.78 10.82
C ARG A 177 -2.19 -18.18 9.35
N ASP A 178 -2.91 -17.35 8.58
CA ASP A 178 -3.17 -17.60 7.16
C ASP A 178 -1.86 -17.70 6.34
N ILE A 179 -0.86 -16.88 6.65
CA ILE A 179 0.47 -16.91 6.03
C ILE A 179 1.17 -18.23 6.33
N ARG A 180 1.25 -18.62 7.63
CA ARG A 180 1.90 -19.85 8.06
C ARG A 180 1.24 -21.09 7.45
N GLU A 181 -0.08 -21.16 7.48
CA GLU A 181 -0.84 -22.25 6.87
C GLU A 181 -0.62 -22.33 5.36
N GLN A 182 -0.69 -21.21 4.64
CA GLN A 182 -0.51 -21.20 3.20
C GLN A 182 0.91 -21.60 2.80
N LEU A 183 1.94 -21.04 3.43
CA LEU A 183 3.34 -21.37 3.11
C LEU A 183 3.67 -22.83 3.48
N THR A 184 3.15 -23.34 4.59
CA THR A 184 3.29 -24.75 4.95
C THR A 184 2.62 -25.66 3.91
N GLY A 185 1.41 -25.32 3.47
CA GLY A 185 0.71 -26.07 2.42
C GLY A 185 1.43 -26.07 1.08
N MET A 186 2.10 -24.96 0.73
CA MET A 186 2.82 -24.83 -0.54
C MET A 186 4.20 -25.49 -0.51
N PHE A 187 4.93 -25.35 0.57
CA PHE A 187 6.36 -25.67 0.63
C PHE A 187 6.72 -26.77 1.63
N GLY A 188 5.78 -27.27 2.44
CA GLY A 188 6.02 -28.33 3.41
C GLY A 188 6.55 -29.62 2.78
N ILE A 189 6.06 -30.01 1.60
CA ILE A 189 6.59 -31.16 0.84
C ILE A 189 8.05 -31.00 0.39
N PHE A 190 8.52 -29.74 0.36
CA PHE A 190 9.92 -29.38 0.05
C PHE A 190 10.76 -29.15 1.31
N GLY A 191 10.21 -29.49 2.50
CA GLY A 191 10.91 -29.42 3.78
C GLY A 191 10.82 -28.06 4.49
N PHE A 192 9.94 -27.17 4.08
CA PHE A 192 9.64 -25.91 4.78
C PHE A 192 8.85 -26.20 6.07
N ASP A 193 9.25 -25.53 7.14
CA ASP A 193 8.56 -25.54 8.42
C ASP A 193 8.36 -24.09 8.87
N ALA A 194 7.10 -23.68 9.01
CA ALA A 194 6.76 -22.28 9.29
C ALA A 194 7.29 -21.80 10.66
N ASP A 195 7.38 -22.69 11.66
CA ASP A 195 7.85 -22.31 13.00
C ASP A 195 9.37 -22.20 13.06
N ARG A 196 10.07 -22.98 12.26
CA ARG A 196 11.53 -22.96 12.16
C ARG A 196 12.03 -21.88 11.20
N ASP A 197 11.38 -21.75 10.03
CA ASP A 197 11.95 -21.04 8.89
C ASP A 197 11.47 -19.59 8.76
N ILE A 198 10.32 -19.21 9.38
CA ILE A 198 9.87 -17.82 9.35
C ILE A 198 10.52 -17.02 10.47
N GLU A 199 11.31 -16.02 10.10
CA GLU A 199 11.99 -15.13 11.03
C GLU A 199 11.22 -13.83 11.31
N ALA A 200 10.55 -13.28 10.29
CA ALA A 200 9.79 -12.04 10.43
C ALA A 200 8.65 -11.93 9.40
N ILE A 201 7.60 -11.24 9.79
CA ILE A 201 6.47 -10.92 8.92
C ILE A 201 6.17 -9.43 9.01
N THR A 202 6.02 -8.77 7.86
CA THR A 202 5.47 -7.41 7.78
C THR A 202 4.24 -7.40 6.91
N ILE A 203 3.17 -6.72 7.36
CA ILE A 203 1.89 -6.68 6.67
C ILE A 203 1.53 -5.22 6.38
N ASN A 204 1.54 -4.86 5.10
CA ASN A 204 1.15 -3.53 4.65
C ASN A 204 -0.30 -3.57 4.18
N ARG A 205 -1.16 -2.83 4.87
CA ARG A 205 -2.59 -2.70 4.58
C ARG A 205 -2.85 -1.41 3.82
N TRP A 206 -3.17 -1.51 2.54
CA TRP A 206 -3.42 -0.39 1.67
C TRP A 206 -4.91 -0.32 1.35
N SER A 207 -5.64 0.49 2.07
CA SER A 207 -7.10 0.63 1.92
C SER A 207 -7.53 1.19 0.55
N HIS A 208 -6.62 1.88 -0.13
CA HIS A 208 -6.78 2.45 -1.47
C HIS A 208 -5.56 2.07 -2.31
N GLY A 209 -5.25 0.76 -2.37
CA GLY A 209 -3.99 0.25 -2.86
C GLY A 209 -3.86 0.23 -4.37
N TYR A 210 -4.95 0.02 -5.10
CA TYR A 210 -4.90 -0.11 -6.55
C TYR A 210 -5.93 0.79 -7.23
N ALA A 211 -5.66 1.16 -8.49
CA ALA A 211 -6.66 1.83 -9.31
C ALA A 211 -7.94 0.98 -9.35
N TYR A 212 -9.09 1.64 -9.36
CA TYR A 212 -10.34 0.94 -9.57
C TYR A 212 -10.43 0.47 -11.03
N ASP A 213 -10.88 -0.75 -11.20
CA ASP A 213 -11.11 -1.39 -12.48
C ASP A 213 -12.35 -2.25 -12.33
N TYR A 214 -13.51 -1.65 -12.56
CA TYR A 214 -14.79 -2.36 -12.57
C TYR A 214 -15.60 -1.93 -13.76
N MET A 215 -16.19 -2.89 -14.41
CA MET A 215 -17.19 -2.69 -15.45
C MET A 215 -18.59 -2.73 -14.82
N GLU A 216 -19.42 -1.77 -15.20
CA GLU A 216 -20.84 -1.76 -14.87
C GLU A 216 -21.64 -2.53 -15.91
#